data_2454a8a61ff26bd054e438585c889912
#
_entry.id   2454a8a61ff26bd054e438585c889912
#
_cell.length_a   1.000
_cell.length_b   1.000
_cell.length_c   1.000
_cell.angle_alpha   90.00
_cell.angle_beta   90.00
_cell.angle_gamma   90.00
#
_symmetry.space_group_name_H-M   'P 1'
#
loop_
_entity.id
_entity.type
_entity.pdbx_description
1 polymer ?
#
loop_
_entity_poly.entity_id
_entity_poly.type
_entity_poly.pdbx_seq_one_letter_code
_entity_poly.pdbx_strand_id
1 'polypeptide(L)'
;GNPVNKSTHDNRIYLHWAAYKGNVEMVEYLIKKGSDINLQDSHGATPADFAATSGQSNPALYEAFFKAGLNPAKKYNNGANLLLLSIAFDKNLTLAEYFTTKGMSLKDVDSDGNTAFNYAAKVGNIDLLKKIAVKGIKYNDNALFFAAQGSRRETTSLEAYKYLTEELKLKPTAVNKSGENILHLLAGKPN
;
A
#
# COMPACT_ATOMS: atom_id res chain seq x y z
N GLY A 1 -2.12 -34.24 7.70
CA GLY A 1 -1.65 -32.87 7.93
C GLY A 1 -2.66 -31.85 7.45
N ASN A 2 -2.64 -30.65 8.00
CA ASN A 2 -3.52 -29.57 7.52
C ASN A 2 -3.16 -29.20 6.07
N PRO A 3 -4.17 -29.03 5.19
CA PRO A 3 -3.92 -28.54 3.84
C PRO A 3 -3.22 -27.18 3.89
N VAL A 4 -2.23 -26.96 3.02
CA VAL A 4 -1.43 -25.72 2.98
C VAL A 4 -2.29 -24.48 2.70
N ASN A 5 -3.40 -24.64 1.97
CA ASN A 5 -4.37 -23.60 1.66
C ASN A 5 -5.60 -23.61 2.59
N LYS A 6 -5.46 -24.17 3.80
CA LYS A 6 -6.56 -24.12 4.79
C LYS A 6 -6.84 -22.67 5.15
N SER A 7 -8.10 -22.27 4.99
CA SER A 7 -8.58 -20.95 5.38
C SER A 7 -8.59 -20.78 6.91
N THR A 8 -8.22 -19.60 7.33
CA THR A 8 -8.30 -19.09 8.70
C THR A 8 -9.32 -17.94 8.76
N HIS A 9 -9.19 -17.03 9.71
CA HIS A 9 -10.01 -15.83 9.81
C HIS A 9 -9.97 -15.00 8.50
N ASP A 10 -11.10 -14.45 8.09
CA ASP A 10 -11.27 -13.67 6.84
C ASP A 10 -10.89 -14.42 5.56
N ASN A 11 -11.06 -15.74 5.56
CA ASN A 11 -10.68 -16.61 4.43
C ASN A 11 -9.17 -16.51 4.06
N ARG A 12 -8.32 -16.06 4.99
CA ARG A 12 -6.87 -16.01 4.80
C ARG A 12 -6.25 -17.38 5.00
N ILE A 13 -5.30 -17.73 4.14
CA ILE A 13 -4.44 -18.90 4.31
C ILE A 13 -3.15 -18.52 5.06
N TYR A 14 -2.36 -19.53 5.48
CA TYR A 14 -1.11 -19.31 6.20
C TYR A 14 -0.13 -18.39 5.44
N LEU A 15 -0.15 -18.43 4.09
CA LEU A 15 0.69 -17.56 3.26
C LEU A 15 0.37 -16.08 3.45
N HIS A 16 -0.90 -15.67 3.63
CA HIS A 16 -1.26 -14.29 3.96
C HIS A 16 -0.59 -13.85 5.28
N TRP A 17 -0.65 -14.71 6.29
CA TRP A 17 -0.10 -14.39 7.60
C TRP A 17 1.43 -14.35 7.62
N ALA A 18 2.09 -15.28 6.92
CA ALA A 18 3.54 -15.27 6.73
C ALA A 18 4.00 -14.01 6.02
N ALA A 19 3.29 -13.61 4.96
CA ALA A 19 3.55 -12.39 4.21
C ALA A 19 3.30 -11.11 5.05
N TYR A 20 2.18 -11.07 5.79
CA TYR A 20 1.88 -10.00 6.75
C TYR A 20 2.96 -9.79 7.80
N LYS A 21 3.57 -10.88 8.28
CA LYS A 21 4.67 -10.85 9.26
C LYS A 21 6.02 -10.54 8.63
N GLY A 22 6.13 -10.53 7.30
CA GLY A 22 7.39 -10.33 6.59
C GLY A 22 8.36 -11.50 6.75
N ASN A 23 7.86 -12.69 7.09
CA ASN A 23 8.70 -13.88 7.27
C ASN A 23 8.98 -14.52 5.91
N VAL A 24 10.07 -14.11 5.28
CA VAL A 24 10.47 -14.54 3.93
C VAL A 24 10.66 -16.05 3.87
N GLU A 25 11.36 -16.64 4.84
CA GLU A 25 11.62 -18.09 4.88
C GLU A 25 10.31 -18.90 4.93
N MET A 26 9.36 -18.46 5.76
CA MET A 26 8.05 -19.12 5.83
C MET A 26 7.24 -18.93 4.54
N VAL A 27 7.31 -17.76 3.90
CA VAL A 27 6.68 -17.51 2.60
C VAL A 27 7.24 -18.46 1.54
N GLU A 28 8.56 -18.56 1.42
CA GLU A 28 9.22 -19.48 0.48
C GLU A 28 8.86 -20.94 0.76
N TYR A 29 8.85 -21.33 2.03
CA TYR A 29 8.45 -22.68 2.45
C TYR A 29 7.00 -23.01 2.06
N LEU A 30 6.05 -22.10 2.33
CA LEU A 30 4.63 -22.31 2.03
C LEU A 30 4.40 -22.35 0.51
N ILE A 31 5.06 -21.49 -0.25
CA ILE A 31 5.01 -21.50 -1.72
C ILE A 31 5.53 -22.85 -2.25
N LYS A 32 6.68 -23.31 -1.76
CA LYS A 32 7.25 -24.62 -2.13
C LYS A 32 6.31 -25.78 -1.79
N LYS A 33 5.47 -25.64 -0.76
CA LYS A 33 4.43 -26.62 -0.37
C LYS A 33 3.15 -26.52 -1.17
N GLY A 34 3.08 -25.64 -2.17
CA GLY A 34 1.93 -25.48 -3.05
C GLY A 34 0.87 -24.49 -2.53
N SER A 35 1.27 -23.55 -1.68
CA SER A 35 0.37 -22.47 -1.27
C SER A 35 0.02 -21.59 -2.47
N ASP A 36 -1.28 -21.28 -2.62
CA ASP A 36 -1.76 -20.44 -3.73
C ASP A 36 -1.42 -18.96 -3.48
N ILE A 37 -0.51 -18.42 -4.28
CA ILE A 37 -0.07 -17.01 -4.22
C ILE A 37 -1.14 -16.02 -4.71
N ASN A 38 -2.19 -16.49 -5.38
CA ASN A 38 -3.27 -15.67 -5.94
C ASN A 38 -4.59 -15.80 -5.18
N LEU A 39 -4.65 -16.65 -4.17
CA LEU A 39 -5.86 -16.81 -3.37
C LEU A 39 -6.20 -15.48 -2.68
N GLN A 40 -7.44 -15.04 -2.86
CA GLN A 40 -7.93 -13.81 -2.25
C GLN A 40 -8.60 -14.11 -0.91
N ASP A 41 -8.39 -13.23 0.06
CA ASP A 41 -9.14 -13.22 1.32
C ASP A 41 -10.56 -12.65 1.12
N SER A 42 -11.35 -12.58 2.19
CA SER A 42 -12.73 -12.05 2.12
C SER A 42 -12.82 -10.55 1.75
N HIS A 43 -11.69 -9.84 1.71
CA HIS A 43 -11.56 -8.44 1.30
C HIS A 43 -10.97 -8.30 -0.12
N GLY A 44 -10.74 -9.42 -0.81
CA GLY A 44 -10.16 -9.45 -2.16
C GLY A 44 -8.64 -9.30 -2.20
N ALA A 45 -7.95 -9.34 -1.05
CA ALA A 45 -6.51 -9.20 -0.99
C ALA A 45 -5.81 -10.56 -1.16
N THR A 46 -4.80 -10.62 -2.03
CA THR A 46 -3.87 -11.76 -2.12
C THR A 46 -2.74 -11.61 -1.08
N PRO A 47 -1.95 -12.66 -0.79
CA PRO A 47 -0.86 -12.55 0.17
C PRO A 47 0.12 -11.39 -0.10
N ALA A 48 0.43 -11.11 -1.37
CA ALA A 48 1.39 -10.06 -1.74
C ALA A 48 0.88 -8.64 -1.49
N ASP A 49 -0.35 -8.31 -1.92
CA ASP A 49 -0.93 -6.98 -1.69
C ASP A 49 -1.40 -6.79 -0.23
N PHE A 50 -1.78 -7.86 0.45
CA PHE A 50 -2.02 -7.82 1.90
C PHE A 50 -0.73 -7.44 2.67
N ALA A 51 0.43 -7.99 2.28
CA ALA A 51 1.72 -7.61 2.84
C ALA A 51 2.06 -6.13 2.54
N ALA A 52 1.90 -5.70 1.28
CA ALA A 52 2.19 -4.34 0.84
C ALA A 52 1.36 -3.30 1.61
N THR A 53 0.06 -3.51 1.72
CA THR A 53 -0.86 -2.59 2.45
C THR A 53 -0.70 -2.66 3.97
N SER A 54 -0.03 -3.68 4.47
CA SER A 54 0.26 -3.88 5.90
C SER A 54 1.65 -3.40 6.33
N GLY A 55 2.42 -2.79 5.43
CA GLY A 55 3.68 -2.13 5.76
C GLY A 55 4.91 -3.01 5.64
N GLN A 56 4.85 -4.09 4.87
CA GLN A 56 6.04 -4.87 4.57
C GLN A 56 6.85 -4.20 3.45
N SER A 57 8.07 -3.80 3.79
CA SER A 57 8.98 -3.07 2.87
C SER A 57 10.25 -3.84 2.51
N ASN A 58 10.38 -5.11 2.90
CA ASN A 58 11.53 -5.94 2.53
C ASN A 58 11.40 -6.45 1.09
N PRO A 59 12.30 -6.07 0.14
CA PRO A 59 12.25 -6.54 -1.24
C PRO A 59 12.31 -8.07 -1.39
N ALA A 60 13.02 -8.78 -0.50
CA ALA A 60 13.14 -10.23 -0.55
C ALA A 60 11.78 -10.94 -0.43
N LEU A 61 10.84 -10.35 0.30
CA LEU A 61 9.48 -10.87 0.41
C LEU A 61 8.80 -10.92 -0.96
N TYR A 62 8.85 -9.83 -1.71
CA TYR A 62 8.23 -9.72 -3.03
C TYR A 62 8.96 -10.52 -4.09
N GLU A 63 10.29 -10.62 -3.97
CA GLU A 63 11.10 -11.50 -4.83
C GLU A 63 10.64 -12.97 -4.72
N ALA A 64 10.30 -13.45 -3.53
CA ALA A 64 9.77 -14.79 -3.34
C ALA A 64 8.47 -15.01 -4.14
N PHE A 65 7.56 -14.03 -4.15
CA PHE A 65 6.34 -14.08 -4.95
C PHE A 65 6.61 -14.02 -6.46
N PHE A 66 7.52 -13.15 -6.92
CA PHE A 66 7.86 -13.04 -8.33
C PHE A 66 8.53 -14.32 -8.86
N LYS A 67 9.44 -14.92 -8.07
CA LYS A 67 10.01 -16.24 -8.39
C LYS A 67 8.97 -17.34 -8.47
N ALA A 68 7.89 -17.23 -7.74
CA ALA A 68 6.77 -18.16 -7.77
C ALA A 68 5.77 -17.88 -8.92
N GLY A 69 6.05 -16.91 -9.79
CA GLY A 69 5.25 -16.61 -10.98
C GLY A 69 4.23 -15.47 -10.78
N LEU A 70 4.32 -14.69 -9.71
CA LEU A 70 3.51 -13.47 -9.61
C LEU A 70 3.90 -12.50 -10.73
N ASN A 71 2.91 -12.09 -11.54
CA ASN A 71 3.16 -11.13 -12.60
C ASN A 71 3.44 -9.73 -12.02
N PRO A 72 4.62 -9.13 -12.25
CA PRO A 72 4.93 -7.78 -11.77
C PRO A 72 3.98 -6.70 -12.30
N ALA A 73 3.40 -6.89 -13.48
CA ALA A 73 2.43 -5.96 -14.07
C ALA A 73 1.01 -6.09 -13.49
N LYS A 74 0.79 -7.03 -12.57
CA LYS A 74 -0.53 -7.25 -11.94
C LYS A 74 -1.02 -5.96 -11.30
N LYS A 75 -2.29 -5.64 -11.55
CA LYS A 75 -3.02 -4.57 -10.91
C LYS A 75 -3.96 -5.16 -9.84
N TYR A 76 -4.08 -4.43 -8.76
CA TYR A 76 -4.90 -4.77 -7.59
C TYR A 76 -6.10 -3.82 -7.51
N ASN A 77 -6.76 -3.79 -6.37
CA ASN A 77 -7.91 -2.91 -6.18
C ASN A 77 -7.62 -1.48 -6.65
N ASN A 78 -8.58 -0.90 -7.35
CA ASN A 78 -8.49 0.42 -7.96
C ASN A 78 -7.32 0.58 -8.98
N GLY A 79 -6.84 -0.52 -9.58
CA GLY A 79 -5.78 -0.45 -10.59
C GLY A 79 -4.39 -0.13 -10.05
N ALA A 80 -4.19 -0.13 -8.73
CA ALA A 80 -2.89 0.08 -8.11
C ALA A 80 -1.95 -1.10 -8.35
N ASN A 81 -0.64 -0.85 -8.44
CA ASN A 81 0.39 -1.88 -8.40
C ASN A 81 1.02 -2.01 -7.00
N LEU A 82 1.91 -2.98 -6.80
CA LEU A 82 2.55 -3.21 -5.50
C LEU A 82 3.38 -2.01 -5.03
N LEU A 83 4.00 -1.25 -5.95
CA LEU A 83 4.75 -0.04 -5.61
C LEU A 83 3.82 0.99 -4.95
N LEU A 84 2.69 1.31 -5.57
CA LEU A 84 1.72 2.26 -5.02
C LEU A 84 1.18 1.79 -3.66
N LEU A 85 0.84 0.50 -3.53
CA LEU A 85 0.27 -0.06 -2.31
C LEU A 85 1.24 -0.03 -1.12
N SER A 86 2.55 -0.16 -1.36
CA SER A 86 3.57 -0.24 -0.31
C SER A 86 4.28 1.07 0.00
N ILE A 87 4.18 2.08 -0.89
CA ILE A 87 5.01 3.29 -0.86
C ILE A 87 4.91 4.06 0.46
N ALA A 88 3.76 4.04 1.12
CA ALA A 88 3.55 4.74 2.39
C ALA A 88 4.51 4.28 3.51
N PHE A 89 5.01 3.07 3.42
CA PHE A 89 5.89 2.45 4.42
C PHE A 89 7.35 2.37 3.99
N ASP A 90 7.67 2.78 2.75
CA ASP A 90 9.01 2.70 2.17
C ASP A 90 9.81 3.99 2.41
N LYS A 91 10.21 4.22 3.67
CA LYS A 91 10.84 5.46 4.14
C LYS A 91 12.06 5.91 3.31
N ASN A 92 12.79 4.96 2.73
CA ASN A 92 14.02 5.22 1.98
C ASN A 92 13.87 5.00 0.47
N LEU A 93 12.68 4.65 -0.01
CA LEU A 93 12.38 4.29 -1.40
C LEU A 93 13.15 3.06 -1.90
N THR A 94 13.69 2.24 -1.01
CA THR A 94 14.45 1.03 -1.34
C THR A 94 13.56 -0.02 -2.02
N LEU A 95 12.34 -0.20 -1.52
CA LEU A 95 11.39 -1.11 -2.13
C LEU A 95 10.88 -0.56 -3.48
N ALA A 96 10.64 0.74 -3.58
CA ALA A 96 10.26 1.38 -4.84
C ALA A 96 11.36 1.22 -5.90
N GLU A 97 12.64 1.41 -5.53
CA GLU A 97 13.78 1.18 -6.41
C GLU A 97 13.84 -0.29 -6.88
N TYR A 98 13.65 -1.23 -5.96
CA TYR A 98 13.54 -2.65 -6.33
C TYR A 98 12.39 -2.89 -7.32
N PHE A 99 11.19 -2.36 -7.09
CA PHE A 99 10.05 -2.53 -8.00
C PHE A 99 10.29 -1.91 -9.38
N THR A 100 11.13 -0.88 -9.50
CA THR A 100 11.49 -0.34 -10.81
C THR A 100 12.29 -1.34 -11.63
N THR A 101 13.09 -2.20 -11.01
CA THR A 101 13.79 -3.30 -11.72
C THR A 101 12.81 -4.37 -12.24
N LYS A 102 11.57 -4.38 -11.73
CA LYS A 102 10.49 -5.28 -12.17
C LYS A 102 9.51 -4.59 -13.14
N GLY A 103 9.86 -3.39 -13.62
CA GLY A 103 9.06 -2.67 -14.64
C GLY A 103 7.96 -1.76 -14.07
N MET A 104 7.87 -1.57 -12.74
CA MET A 104 7.00 -0.56 -12.15
C MET A 104 7.68 0.81 -12.15
N SER A 105 6.91 1.88 -11.96
CA SER A 105 7.43 3.24 -11.91
C SER A 105 6.82 4.04 -10.77
N LEU A 106 7.60 4.95 -10.16
CA LEU A 106 7.06 5.96 -9.25
C LEU A 106 6.06 6.90 -9.94
N LYS A 107 6.07 6.96 -11.28
CA LYS A 107 5.11 7.75 -12.08
C LYS A 107 3.82 6.99 -12.38
N ASP A 108 3.73 5.71 -12.01
CA ASP A 108 2.50 4.95 -12.18
C ASP A 108 1.38 5.58 -11.35
N VAL A 109 0.16 5.45 -11.86
CA VAL A 109 -1.06 5.91 -11.21
C VAL A 109 -2.07 4.77 -11.15
N ASP A 110 -3.00 4.86 -10.23
CA ASP A 110 -4.16 3.97 -10.18
C ASP A 110 -5.24 4.39 -11.19
N SER A 111 -6.38 3.70 -11.19
CA SER A 111 -7.50 3.97 -12.10
C SER A 111 -8.16 5.34 -11.90
N ASP A 112 -7.96 5.96 -10.75
CA ASP A 112 -8.46 7.30 -10.42
C ASP A 112 -7.39 8.40 -10.61
N GLY A 113 -6.20 8.03 -11.11
CA GLY A 113 -5.09 8.94 -11.31
C GLY A 113 -4.33 9.29 -10.03
N ASN A 114 -4.50 8.51 -8.95
CA ASN A 114 -3.75 8.74 -7.73
C ASN A 114 -2.30 8.28 -7.90
N THR A 115 -1.38 9.12 -7.47
CA THR A 115 0.05 8.97 -7.62
C THR A 115 0.70 8.31 -6.40
N ALA A 116 1.97 7.96 -6.50
CA ALA A 116 2.77 7.50 -5.37
C ALA A 116 2.77 8.50 -4.20
N PHE A 117 2.71 9.82 -4.47
CA PHE A 117 2.59 10.83 -3.42
C PHE A 117 1.27 10.72 -2.66
N ASN A 118 0.14 10.57 -3.39
CA ASN A 118 -1.17 10.41 -2.76
C ASN A 118 -1.20 9.18 -1.84
N TYR A 119 -0.70 8.04 -2.30
CA TYR A 119 -0.58 6.82 -1.49
C TYR A 119 0.33 6.99 -0.28
N ALA A 120 1.49 7.69 -0.42
CA ALA A 120 2.43 7.94 0.66
C ALA A 120 1.84 8.80 1.79
N ALA A 121 0.89 9.69 1.46
CA ALA A 121 0.21 10.52 2.44
C ALA A 121 -0.57 9.73 3.51
N LYS A 122 -0.88 8.46 3.24
CA LYS A 122 -1.64 7.58 4.13
C LYS A 122 -1.03 7.40 5.53
N VAL A 123 0.30 7.50 5.65
CA VAL A 123 1.03 7.41 6.93
C VAL A 123 1.46 8.80 7.42
N GLY A 124 1.47 9.80 6.53
CA GLY A 124 1.83 11.16 6.87
C GLY A 124 3.31 11.35 7.20
N ASN A 125 4.19 10.52 6.66
CA ASN A 125 5.63 10.69 6.80
C ASN A 125 6.11 11.84 5.90
N ILE A 126 6.32 13.02 6.48
CA ILE A 126 6.67 14.25 5.75
C ILE A 126 7.99 14.10 4.98
N ASP A 127 8.99 13.44 5.55
CA ASP A 127 10.28 13.23 4.87
C ASP A 127 10.13 12.36 3.62
N LEU A 128 9.31 11.32 3.69
CA LEU A 128 8.97 10.50 2.53
C LEU A 128 8.22 11.32 1.48
N LEU A 129 7.23 12.12 1.88
CA LEU A 129 6.48 12.99 0.96
C LEU A 129 7.41 13.98 0.25
N LYS A 130 8.34 14.61 0.97
CA LYS A 130 9.36 15.50 0.40
C LYS A 130 10.27 14.75 -0.58
N LYS A 131 10.75 13.56 -0.24
CA LYS A 131 11.57 12.73 -1.14
C LYS A 131 10.83 12.41 -2.46
N ILE A 132 9.55 12.05 -2.38
CA ILE A 132 8.73 11.74 -3.54
C ILE A 132 8.49 12.99 -4.39
N ALA A 133 8.19 14.14 -3.76
CA ALA A 133 7.97 15.41 -4.45
C ALA A 133 9.23 15.88 -5.21
N VAL A 134 10.42 15.77 -4.61
CA VAL A 134 11.72 16.10 -5.25
C VAL A 134 11.97 15.24 -6.50
N LYS A 135 11.45 14.00 -6.54
CA LYS A 135 11.51 13.15 -7.73
C LYS A 135 10.51 13.56 -8.84
N GLY A 136 9.80 14.68 -8.67
CA GLY A 136 8.86 15.24 -9.66
C GLY A 136 7.52 14.51 -9.71
N ILE A 137 7.18 13.73 -8.69
CA ILE A 137 5.88 13.05 -8.61
C ILE A 137 4.82 14.08 -8.22
N LYS A 138 3.80 14.20 -9.06
CA LYS A 138 2.69 15.14 -8.83
C LYS A 138 1.84 14.71 -7.63
N TYR A 139 1.20 15.68 -7.02
CA TYR A 139 0.22 15.49 -5.96
C TYR A 139 -1.01 16.37 -6.22
N ASN A 140 -2.11 16.03 -5.61
CA ASN A 140 -3.37 16.77 -5.67
C ASN A 140 -4.14 16.60 -4.35
N ASP A 141 -5.32 17.18 -4.26
CA ASP A 141 -6.14 17.18 -3.04
C ASP A 141 -6.51 15.76 -2.57
N ASN A 142 -6.42 14.73 -3.42
CA ASN A 142 -6.63 13.35 -3.02
C ASN A 142 -5.63 12.87 -1.95
N ALA A 143 -4.44 13.48 -1.84
CA ALA A 143 -3.50 13.17 -0.78
C ALA A 143 -4.13 13.36 0.62
N LEU A 144 -5.04 14.33 0.77
CA LEU A 144 -5.75 14.56 2.03
C LEU A 144 -6.72 13.42 2.37
N PHE A 145 -7.37 12.82 1.36
CA PHE A 145 -8.24 11.66 1.58
C PHE A 145 -7.44 10.42 2.01
N PHE A 146 -6.27 10.19 1.38
CA PHE A 146 -5.37 9.13 1.81
C PHE A 146 -4.87 9.35 3.24
N ALA A 147 -4.49 10.59 3.59
CA ALA A 147 -4.10 10.95 4.94
C ALA A 147 -5.25 10.72 5.94
N ALA A 148 -6.47 11.11 5.59
CA ALA A 148 -7.66 10.89 6.41
C ALA A 148 -8.01 9.41 6.57
N GLN A 149 -7.78 8.56 5.56
CA GLN A 149 -7.95 7.11 5.69
C GLN A 149 -6.98 6.51 6.71
N GLY A 150 -5.74 6.98 6.73
CA GLY A 150 -4.69 6.46 7.60
C GLY A 150 -4.30 5.02 7.25
N SER A 151 -3.54 4.41 8.11
CA SER A 151 -3.17 2.99 8.02
C SER A 151 -3.69 2.20 9.22
N ARG A 152 -3.61 0.87 9.16
CA ARG A 152 -3.95 0.01 10.32
C ARG A 152 -2.99 0.19 11.51
N ARG A 153 -1.80 0.75 11.26
CA ARG A 153 -0.72 0.87 12.26
C ARG A 153 -0.56 2.27 12.78
N GLU A 154 -0.85 3.27 11.95
CA GLU A 154 -0.55 4.68 12.25
C GLU A 154 -1.67 5.58 11.74
N THR A 155 -2.02 6.57 12.51
CA THR A 155 -2.87 7.68 12.10
C THR A 155 -1.98 8.84 11.66
N THR A 156 -2.45 9.61 10.68
CA THR A 156 -1.72 10.79 10.19
C THR A 156 -1.68 11.88 11.26
N SER A 157 -0.49 12.42 11.52
CA SER A 157 -0.29 13.47 12.53
C SER A 157 -0.85 14.83 12.06
N LEU A 158 -1.08 15.73 13.04
CA LEU A 158 -1.49 17.09 12.75
C LEU A 158 -0.44 17.84 11.92
N GLU A 159 0.85 17.60 12.17
CA GLU A 159 1.95 18.20 11.42
C GLU A 159 1.92 17.80 9.95
N ALA A 160 1.57 16.55 9.66
CA ALA A 160 1.42 16.09 8.28
C ALA A 160 0.22 16.76 7.59
N TYR A 161 -0.91 16.96 8.29
CA TYR A 161 -2.02 17.73 7.73
C TYR A 161 -1.63 19.20 7.46
N LYS A 162 -0.90 19.83 8.38
CA LYS A 162 -0.38 21.20 8.19
C LYS A 162 0.56 21.26 6.98
N TYR A 163 1.48 20.29 6.84
CA TYR A 163 2.34 20.20 5.66
C TYR A 163 1.52 20.14 4.37
N LEU A 164 0.50 19.27 4.30
CA LEU A 164 -0.33 19.11 3.11
C LEU A 164 -1.17 20.36 2.81
N THR A 165 -1.76 21.00 3.82
CA THR A 165 -2.69 22.12 3.62
C THR A 165 -2.02 23.49 3.62
N GLU A 166 -1.03 23.72 4.48
CA GLU A 166 -0.41 25.03 4.65
C GLU A 166 0.82 25.21 3.74
N GLU A 167 1.69 24.19 3.61
CA GLU A 167 2.87 24.24 2.74
C GLU A 167 2.54 23.89 1.29
N LEU A 168 1.83 22.78 1.04
CA LEU A 168 1.48 22.33 -0.30
C LEU A 168 0.19 22.93 -0.83
N LYS A 169 -0.56 23.69 -0.03
CA LYS A 169 -1.81 24.38 -0.40
C LYS A 169 -2.91 23.46 -0.92
N LEU A 170 -2.94 22.18 -0.46
CA LEU A 170 -4.03 21.29 -0.78
C LEU A 170 -5.32 21.74 -0.07
N LYS A 171 -6.45 21.54 -0.73
CA LYS A 171 -7.75 22.08 -0.30
C LYS A 171 -8.52 21.06 0.55
N PRO A 172 -8.64 21.23 1.88
CA PRO A 172 -9.40 20.32 2.74
C PRO A 172 -10.92 20.34 2.45
N THR A 173 -11.39 21.33 1.71
CA THR A 173 -12.79 21.44 1.25
C THR A 173 -13.05 20.70 -0.05
N ALA A 174 -12.01 20.17 -0.73
CA ALA A 174 -12.19 19.35 -1.91
C ALA A 174 -13.07 18.12 -1.56
N VAL A 175 -13.89 17.70 -2.53
CA VAL A 175 -14.78 16.55 -2.35
C VAL A 175 -14.31 15.38 -3.19
N ASN A 176 -14.53 14.17 -2.68
CA ASN A 176 -14.32 12.92 -3.40
C ASN A 176 -15.48 12.64 -4.38
N LYS A 177 -15.44 11.50 -5.08
CA LYS A 177 -16.50 11.08 -6.01
C LYS A 177 -17.87 10.90 -5.35
N SER A 178 -17.91 10.70 -4.03
CA SER A 178 -19.15 10.58 -3.26
C SER A 178 -19.65 11.92 -2.72
N GLY A 179 -18.97 13.03 -3.03
CA GLY A 179 -19.32 14.37 -2.53
C GLY A 179 -18.87 14.63 -1.08
N GLU A 180 -18.04 13.76 -0.50
CA GLU A 180 -17.54 13.90 0.86
C GLU A 180 -16.21 14.65 0.84
N ASN A 181 -15.99 15.54 1.80
CA ASN A 181 -14.68 16.11 2.09
C ASN A 181 -13.97 15.36 3.22
N ILE A 182 -12.74 15.75 3.54
CA ILE A 182 -11.95 15.04 4.56
C ILE A 182 -12.58 15.12 5.96
N LEU A 183 -13.37 16.14 6.28
CA LEU A 183 -14.02 16.28 7.59
C LEU A 183 -15.09 15.20 7.78
N HIS A 184 -15.82 14.83 6.72
CA HIS A 184 -16.77 13.70 6.77
C HIS A 184 -16.05 12.40 7.12
N LEU A 185 -14.87 12.16 6.52
CA LEU A 185 -14.08 10.93 6.78
C LEU A 185 -13.50 10.93 8.20
N LEU A 186 -13.04 12.08 8.70
CA LEU A 186 -12.48 12.19 10.05
C LEU A 186 -13.56 12.10 11.14
N ALA A 187 -14.73 12.71 10.92
CA ALA A 187 -15.84 12.65 11.87
C ALA A 187 -16.43 11.25 12.07
N GLY A 188 -16.30 10.37 11.06
CA GLY A 188 -16.75 8.98 11.14
C GLY A 188 -15.74 8.02 11.82
N LYS A 189 -14.58 8.52 12.24
CA LYS A 189 -13.59 7.68 12.93
C LYS A 189 -13.81 7.75 14.44
N PRO A 190 -13.84 6.60 15.15
CA PRO A 190 -13.80 6.62 16.62
C PRO A 190 -12.45 7.24 17.06
N ASN A 191 -12.55 8.12 18.08
CA ASN A 191 -11.40 8.73 18.76
C ASN A 191 -10.57 7.65 19.48
#